data_a9c1f651f0daf72d2714d69de9a9abe4
#
_entry.id   a9c1f651f0daf72d2714d69de9a9abe4
#
_cell.length_a   1.000
_cell.length_b   1.000
_cell.length_c   1.000
_cell.angle_alpha   90.00
_cell.angle_beta   90.00
_cell.angle_gamma   90.00
#
_symmetry.space_group_name_H-M   'P 1'
#
loop_
_entity.id
_entity.type
_entity.pdbx_description
1 polymer ?
#
loop_
_entity_poly.entity_id
_entity_poly.type
_entity_poly.pdbx_seq_one_letter_code
_entity_poly.pdbx_strand_id
1 'polypeptide(L)'
;GQIRRICITKVDGIKEVSEIPHDFSPEARPVNTEKPVDVYKTTVAIIGAGPAGLACREELLKQGVDNIVIDNNDKIGGQFLMQTHQFFFFEKEKKFGGMRGFDIAKTLAGDSHEGIFLNSTVWDILEGKRIAVKNIETEEIYYIDAEYMVVATGAVPFMPTFENDDLPGVYTAAVVQKMMNNELTL
;
A
#
# COMPACT_ATOMS: atom_id res chain seq x y z
N GLY A 1 -6.05 -10.38 -31.96
CA GLY A 1 -6.81 -9.77 -30.88
C GLY A 1 -5.96 -9.63 -29.65
N GLN A 2 -6.30 -8.69 -28.76
CA GLN A 2 -5.62 -8.55 -27.48
C GLN A 2 -6.53 -9.03 -26.36
N ILE A 3 -6.01 -9.90 -25.49
CA ILE A 3 -6.72 -10.30 -24.27
C ILE A 3 -6.58 -9.20 -23.24
N ARG A 4 -7.72 -8.74 -22.72
CA ARG A 4 -7.78 -7.71 -21.68
C ARG A 4 -8.82 -8.06 -20.63
N ARG A 5 -8.62 -7.62 -19.39
CA ARG A 5 -9.62 -7.74 -18.33
C ARG A 5 -10.75 -6.74 -18.58
N ILE A 6 -11.98 -7.21 -18.78
CA ILE A 6 -13.16 -6.36 -19.03
C ILE A 6 -13.36 -5.32 -17.94
N CYS A 7 -13.18 -5.70 -16.67
CA CYS A 7 -13.40 -4.82 -15.51
C CYS A 7 -12.48 -3.58 -15.43
N ILE A 8 -11.36 -3.57 -16.16
CA ILE A 8 -10.40 -2.46 -16.13
C ILE A 8 -10.09 -1.89 -17.53
N THR A 9 -10.78 -2.37 -18.56
CA THR A 9 -10.55 -1.92 -19.94
C THR A 9 -11.54 -0.83 -20.31
N LYS A 10 -11.03 0.34 -20.74
CA LYS A 10 -11.89 1.41 -21.29
C LYS A 10 -12.60 0.88 -22.54
N VAL A 11 -13.89 1.16 -22.63
CA VAL A 11 -14.76 0.66 -23.71
C VAL A 11 -14.49 1.37 -25.05
N ASP A 12 -13.89 2.56 -25.00
CA ASP A 12 -13.62 3.37 -26.20
C ASP A 12 -12.68 2.63 -27.17
N GLY A 13 -13.15 2.41 -28.38
CA GLY A 13 -12.40 1.73 -29.43
C GLY A 13 -12.47 0.21 -29.44
N ILE A 14 -13.24 -0.41 -28.54
CA ILE A 14 -13.53 -1.85 -28.60
C ILE A 14 -14.55 -2.11 -29.71
N LYS A 15 -14.15 -2.88 -30.72
CA LYS A 15 -15.02 -3.24 -31.85
C LYS A 15 -15.79 -4.52 -31.63
N GLU A 16 -15.18 -5.45 -30.90
CA GLU A 16 -15.74 -6.78 -30.67
C GLU A 16 -15.18 -7.38 -29.39
N VAL A 17 -15.99 -8.14 -28.69
CA VAL A 17 -15.62 -8.93 -27.51
C VAL A 17 -16.03 -10.36 -27.75
N SER A 18 -15.10 -11.30 -27.65
CA SER A 18 -15.36 -12.73 -27.77
C SER A 18 -14.79 -13.50 -26.61
N GLU A 19 -15.31 -14.70 -26.38
CA GLU A 19 -14.74 -15.63 -25.40
C GLU A 19 -13.34 -16.07 -25.79
N ILE A 20 -12.50 -16.33 -24.80
CA ILE A 20 -11.17 -16.90 -25.01
C ILE A 20 -11.34 -18.38 -25.38
N PRO A 21 -10.80 -18.86 -26.51
CA PRO A 21 -10.84 -20.28 -26.84
C PRO A 21 -10.25 -21.17 -25.73
N HIS A 22 -10.84 -22.34 -25.51
CA HIS A 22 -10.39 -23.28 -24.48
C HIS A 22 -8.94 -23.75 -24.65
N ASP A 23 -8.43 -23.75 -25.86
CA ASP A 23 -7.06 -24.12 -26.23
C ASP A 23 -6.10 -22.91 -26.26
N PHE A 24 -6.57 -21.76 -25.83
CA PHE A 24 -5.71 -20.57 -25.78
C PHE A 24 -4.58 -20.73 -24.77
N SER A 25 -3.37 -20.77 -25.26
CA SER A 25 -2.16 -20.65 -24.45
C SER A 25 -1.62 -19.21 -24.57
N PRO A 26 -1.57 -18.44 -23.49
CA PRO A 26 -0.96 -17.12 -23.56
C PRO A 26 0.51 -17.26 -23.89
N GLU A 27 0.95 -16.57 -24.95
CA GLU A 27 2.38 -16.45 -25.20
C GLU A 27 3.05 -15.84 -23.96
N ALA A 28 4.09 -16.49 -23.45
CA ALA A 28 4.88 -15.94 -22.37
C ALA A 28 5.42 -14.57 -22.83
N ARG A 29 5.11 -13.52 -22.07
CA ARG A 29 5.73 -12.23 -22.33
C ARG A 29 7.24 -12.41 -22.23
N PRO A 30 8.03 -11.93 -23.21
CA PRO A 30 9.47 -11.97 -23.09
C PRO A 30 9.84 -11.24 -21.79
N VAL A 31 10.52 -11.96 -20.89
CA VAL A 31 11.10 -11.36 -19.71
C VAL A 31 12.20 -10.43 -20.19
N ASN A 32 12.02 -9.14 -19.99
CA ASN A 32 13.07 -8.18 -20.32
C ASN A 32 14.20 -8.32 -19.28
N THR A 33 15.18 -9.17 -19.60
CA THR A 33 16.33 -9.46 -18.73
C THR A 33 17.45 -8.43 -18.84
N GLU A 34 17.29 -7.39 -19.70
CA GLU A 34 18.37 -6.48 -20.06
C GLU A 34 18.40 -5.19 -19.22
N LYS A 35 17.36 -4.87 -18.43
CA LYS A 35 17.40 -3.72 -17.56
C LYS A 35 18.04 -4.11 -16.22
N PRO A 36 19.10 -3.42 -15.81
CA PRO A 36 19.60 -3.59 -14.45
C PRO A 36 18.47 -3.23 -13.47
N VAL A 37 18.28 -4.06 -12.47
CA VAL A 37 17.27 -3.83 -11.42
C VAL A 37 17.96 -3.05 -10.32
N ASP A 38 17.37 -1.93 -9.91
CA ASP A 38 17.90 -1.11 -8.82
C ASP A 38 17.87 -1.89 -7.49
N VAL A 39 18.92 -1.73 -6.71
CA VAL A 39 19.04 -2.34 -5.39
C VAL A 39 19.34 -1.25 -4.38
N TYR A 40 18.38 -0.99 -3.50
CA TYR A 40 18.53 -0.10 -2.36
C TYR A 40 19.07 -0.89 -1.16
N LYS A 41 19.80 -0.21 -0.28
CA LYS A 41 20.30 -0.82 0.96
C LYS A 41 19.85 0.00 2.14
N THR A 42 19.48 -0.66 3.23
CA THR A 42 19.08 0.01 4.46
C THR A 42 19.32 -0.89 5.68
N THR A 43 19.47 -0.29 6.84
CA THR A 43 19.51 -1.04 8.10
C THR A 43 18.14 -1.64 8.41
N VAL A 44 17.07 -0.86 8.28
CA VAL A 44 15.70 -1.34 8.59
C VAL A 44 14.77 -1.08 7.43
N ALA A 45 14.13 -2.12 6.91
CA ALA A 45 12.99 -1.99 6.00
C ALA A 45 11.69 -2.11 6.77
N ILE A 46 10.79 -1.15 6.59
CA ILE A 46 9.46 -1.12 7.22
C ILE A 46 8.41 -1.30 6.13
N ILE A 47 7.63 -2.37 6.22
CA ILE A 47 6.56 -2.67 5.26
C ILE A 47 5.24 -2.15 5.82
N GLY A 48 4.77 -1.04 5.26
CA GLY A 48 3.56 -0.32 5.65
C GLY A 48 3.84 1.06 6.22
N ALA A 49 3.31 2.11 5.59
CA ALA A 49 3.35 3.51 6.06
C ALA A 49 2.08 3.91 6.84
N GLY A 50 1.48 2.94 7.54
CA GLY A 50 0.39 3.17 8.48
C GLY A 50 0.90 3.69 9.83
N PRO A 51 0.00 3.81 10.84
CA PRO A 51 0.35 4.33 12.17
C PRO A 51 1.57 3.66 12.80
N ALA A 52 1.62 2.34 12.75
CA ALA A 52 2.70 1.56 13.37
C ALA A 52 4.04 1.74 12.64
N GLY A 53 4.01 1.70 11.30
CA GLY A 53 5.22 1.87 10.49
C GLY A 53 5.80 3.28 10.60
N LEU A 54 4.95 4.32 10.58
CA LEU A 54 5.39 5.70 10.74
C LEU A 54 5.95 5.98 12.14
N ALA A 55 5.33 5.42 13.20
CA ALA A 55 5.85 5.54 14.55
C ALA A 55 7.20 4.83 14.71
N CYS A 56 7.35 3.65 14.11
CA CYS A 56 8.62 2.93 14.06
C CYS A 56 9.70 3.77 13.35
N ARG A 57 9.37 4.32 12.17
CA ARG A 57 10.27 5.22 11.44
C ARG A 57 10.71 6.42 12.28
N GLU A 58 9.75 7.12 12.89
CA GLU A 58 10.05 8.29 13.73
C GLU A 58 11.08 7.95 14.82
N GLU A 59 10.90 6.81 15.48
CA GLU A 59 11.80 6.39 16.54
C GLU A 59 13.19 6.00 16.01
N LEU A 60 13.26 5.28 14.89
CA LEU A 60 14.53 4.94 14.25
C LEU A 60 15.32 6.19 13.82
N LEU A 61 14.64 7.18 13.24
CA LEU A 61 15.26 8.45 12.86
C LEU A 61 15.81 9.22 14.06
N LYS A 62 15.11 9.24 15.21
CA LYS A 62 15.63 9.85 16.45
C LYS A 62 16.92 9.19 16.94
N GLN A 63 17.06 7.91 16.67
CA GLN A 63 18.26 7.14 17.05
C GLN A 63 19.33 7.12 15.95
N GLY A 64 19.12 7.84 14.85
CA GLY A 64 20.06 7.90 13.73
C GLY A 64 20.18 6.60 12.95
N VAL A 65 19.16 5.74 13.00
CA VAL A 65 19.12 4.47 12.26
C VAL A 65 18.49 4.67 10.88
N ASP A 66 19.27 4.30 9.86
CA ASP A 66 18.80 4.35 8.47
C ASP A 66 17.63 3.39 8.24
N ASN A 67 16.61 3.86 7.51
CA ASN A 67 15.43 3.06 7.26
C ASN A 67 14.71 3.45 5.96
N ILE A 68 14.07 2.45 5.35
CA ILE A 68 13.19 2.60 4.19
C ILE A 68 11.79 2.11 4.57
N VAL A 69 10.77 2.92 4.29
CA VAL A 69 9.36 2.54 4.42
C VAL A 69 8.79 2.24 3.04
N ILE A 70 8.03 1.15 2.91
CA ILE A 70 7.43 0.71 1.66
C ILE A 70 5.92 0.63 1.88
N ASP A 71 5.13 1.28 1.03
CA ASP A 71 3.66 1.21 1.10
C ASP A 71 3.05 1.14 -0.30
N ASN A 72 2.01 0.34 -0.45
CA ASN A 72 1.31 0.18 -1.72
C ASN A 72 0.29 1.29 -2.02
N ASN A 73 0.01 2.16 -1.06
CA ASN A 73 -0.86 3.31 -1.26
C ASN A 73 -0.08 4.50 -1.84
N ASP A 74 -0.82 5.44 -2.42
CA ASP A 74 -0.31 6.71 -2.93
C ASP A 74 -0.05 7.75 -1.84
N LYS A 75 -0.46 7.46 -0.59
CA LYS A 75 -0.37 8.36 0.57
C LYS A 75 0.06 7.60 1.82
N ILE A 76 0.83 8.29 2.65
CA ILE A 76 1.16 7.84 4.00
C ILE A 76 -0.06 7.91 4.92
N GLY A 77 -0.10 7.06 5.94
CA GLY A 77 -1.07 7.15 7.04
C GLY A 77 -1.96 5.94 7.20
N GLY A 78 -2.16 5.12 6.16
CA GLY A 78 -2.97 3.92 6.25
C GLY A 78 -4.33 4.16 6.92
N GLN A 79 -4.61 3.48 8.03
CA GLN A 79 -5.87 3.61 8.77
C GLN A 79 -6.11 5.03 9.34
N PHE A 80 -5.09 5.86 9.54
CA PHE A 80 -5.27 7.24 9.94
C PHE A 80 -6.01 8.09 8.89
N LEU A 81 -5.89 7.77 7.61
CA LEU A 81 -6.58 8.49 6.54
C LEU A 81 -8.11 8.35 6.63
N MET A 82 -8.59 7.28 7.26
CA MET A 82 -10.02 7.06 7.48
C MET A 82 -10.56 7.79 8.72
N GLN A 83 -9.67 8.30 9.57
CA GLN A 83 -10.03 8.98 10.83
C GLN A 83 -10.11 10.49 10.60
N THR A 84 -11.24 10.97 10.10
CA THR A 84 -11.47 12.39 9.80
C THR A 84 -11.87 13.22 11.00
N HIS A 85 -12.25 12.57 12.11
CA HIS A 85 -12.55 13.23 13.37
C HIS A 85 -11.26 13.58 14.13
N GLN A 86 -11.36 14.50 15.07
CA GLN A 86 -10.26 14.84 15.97
C GLN A 86 -10.14 13.79 17.07
N PHE A 87 -8.92 13.36 17.36
CA PHE A 87 -8.64 12.46 18.47
C PHE A 87 -8.63 13.23 19.79
N PHE A 88 -9.59 12.95 20.64
CA PHE A 88 -9.67 13.47 22.00
C PHE A 88 -8.91 12.56 22.95
N PHE A 89 -7.60 12.57 22.87
CA PHE A 89 -6.78 11.77 23.80
C PHE A 89 -6.64 12.47 25.14
N PHE A 90 -6.73 11.65 26.10
CA PHE A 90 -7.10 11.76 27.47
C PHE A 90 -6.25 12.61 28.42
N GLU A 91 -5.12 13.18 28.10
CA GLU A 91 -4.27 13.94 29.03
C GLU A 91 -3.53 15.08 28.38
N LYS A 92 -3.13 16.07 29.20
CA LYS A 92 -2.55 17.35 28.74
C LYS A 92 -1.19 17.22 28.02
N GLU A 93 -0.49 16.10 28.15
CA GLU A 93 0.86 15.89 27.61
C GLU A 93 0.88 15.22 26.22
N LYS A 94 -0.24 15.25 25.51
CA LYS A 94 -0.42 14.38 24.34
C LYS A 94 -0.02 15.05 23.05
N LYS A 95 1.04 14.53 22.48
CA LYS A 95 1.60 14.89 21.19
C LYS A 95 0.53 15.01 20.07
N PHE A 96 -0.55 14.22 20.15
CA PHE A 96 -1.56 14.11 19.10
C PHE A 96 -2.99 14.53 19.51
N GLY A 97 -3.16 15.07 20.70
CA GLY A 97 -4.47 15.50 21.21
C GLY A 97 -5.10 16.56 20.31
N GLY A 98 -6.36 16.37 19.90
CA GLY A 98 -7.10 17.28 19.02
C GLY A 98 -6.69 17.25 17.55
N MET A 99 -5.72 16.43 17.14
CA MET A 99 -5.32 16.27 15.75
C MET A 99 -6.24 15.27 15.03
N ARG A 100 -6.35 15.40 13.72
CA ARG A 100 -6.99 14.40 12.86
C ARG A 100 -5.98 13.34 12.44
N GLY A 101 -6.45 12.17 12.01
CA GLY A 101 -5.57 11.06 11.65
C GLY A 101 -4.52 11.43 10.60
N PHE A 102 -4.90 12.15 9.55
CA PHE A 102 -3.96 12.58 8.51
C PHE A 102 -2.90 13.61 9.01
N ASP A 103 -3.24 14.45 10.00
CA ASP A 103 -2.28 15.36 10.61
C ASP A 103 -1.28 14.60 11.48
N ILE A 104 -1.75 13.57 12.20
CA ILE A 104 -0.89 12.67 12.97
C ILE A 104 0.07 11.93 12.03
N ALA A 105 -0.42 11.40 10.91
CA ALA A 105 0.42 10.72 9.93
C ALA A 105 1.53 11.62 9.39
N LYS A 106 1.21 12.86 9.03
CA LYS A 106 2.20 13.86 8.61
C LYS A 106 3.22 14.17 9.70
N THR A 107 2.75 14.33 10.95
CA THR A 107 3.64 14.60 12.09
C THR A 107 4.62 13.46 12.32
N LEU A 108 4.17 12.20 12.21
CA LEU A 108 5.01 11.02 12.37
C LEU A 108 6.00 10.84 11.20
N ALA A 109 5.58 11.15 9.98
CA ALA A 109 6.45 11.08 8.82
C ALA A 109 7.56 12.14 8.83
N GLY A 110 7.29 13.28 9.49
CA GLY A 110 8.19 14.44 9.49
C GLY A 110 8.11 15.23 8.18
N ASP A 111 8.98 16.23 8.06
CA ASP A 111 9.02 17.13 6.90
C ASP A 111 9.65 16.48 5.66
N SER A 112 10.50 15.47 5.85
CA SER A 112 11.17 14.75 4.77
C SER A 112 10.51 13.38 4.55
N HIS A 113 10.07 13.14 3.33
CA HIS A 113 9.59 11.83 2.88
C HIS A 113 10.70 11.00 2.20
N GLU A 114 11.95 11.42 2.30
CA GLU A 114 13.09 10.64 1.83
C GLU A 114 13.10 9.26 2.50
N GLY A 115 13.29 8.21 1.71
CA GLY A 115 13.20 6.83 2.18
C GLY A 115 11.77 6.30 2.39
N ILE A 116 10.73 7.03 1.96
CA ILE A 116 9.35 6.50 1.90
C ILE A 116 8.99 6.21 0.45
N PHE A 117 8.78 4.95 0.14
CA PHE A 117 8.46 4.44 -1.18
C PHE A 117 6.96 4.12 -1.24
N LEU A 118 6.19 5.05 -1.78
CA LEU A 118 4.75 4.91 -2.02
C LEU A 118 4.48 4.21 -3.37
N ASN A 119 3.24 3.85 -3.62
CA ASN A 119 2.83 3.08 -4.81
C ASN A 119 3.67 1.81 -5.01
N SER A 120 4.17 1.23 -3.93
CA SER A 120 5.21 0.20 -3.93
C SER A 120 4.76 -1.03 -3.19
N THR A 121 4.51 -2.11 -3.92
CA THR A 121 4.04 -3.38 -3.36
C THR A 121 5.20 -4.34 -3.15
N VAL A 122 5.38 -4.78 -1.92
CA VAL A 122 6.23 -5.94 -1.61
C VAL A 122 5.52 -7.19 -2.10
N TRP A 123 6.12 -7.92 -3.02
CA TRP A 123 5.52 -9.13 -3.58
C TRP A 123 6.29 -10.40 -3.22
N ASP A 124 7.55 -10.28 -2.77
CA ASP A 124 8.32 -11.42 -2.28
C ASP A 124 9.42 -10.99 -1.30
N ILE A 125 9.85 -11.92 -0.46
CA ILE A 125 10.98 -11.79 0.46
C ILE A 125 11.92 -12.94 0.20
N LEU A 126 13.06 -12.64 -0.41
CA LEU A 126 14.06 -13.59 -0.83
C LEU A 126 15.06 -13.88 0.30
N GLU A 127 15.93 -14.88 0.06
CA GLU A 127 17.04 -15.17 0.98
C GLU A 127 17.90 -13.94 1.24
N GLY A 128 18.48 -13.86 2.44
CA GLY A 128 19.31 -12.72 2.85
C GLY A 128 18.54 -11.44 3.16
N LYS A 129 17.23 -11.53 3.37
CA LYS A 129 16.33 -10.41 3.65
C LYS A 129 16.27 -9.38 2.50
N ARG A 130 16.41 -9.86 1.28
CA ARG A 130 16.17 -9.08 0.08
C ARG A 130 14.67 -9.02 -0.19
N ILE A 131 14.13 -7.84 -0.22
CA ILE A 131 12.71 -7.56 -0.43
C ILE A 131 12.52 -7.21 -1.91
N ALA A 132 11.67 -7.96 -2.60
CA ALA A 132 11.30 -7.69 -3.97
C ALA A 132 10.08 -6.75 -4.00
N VAL A 133 10.24 -5.60 -4.63
CA VAL A 133 9.23 -4.54 -4.66
C VAL A 133 8.88 -4.18 -6.10
N LYS A 134 7.60 -3.96 -6.33
CA LYS A 134 7.10 -3.41 -7.60
C LYS A 134 6.40 -2.09 -7.34
N ASN A 135 6.84 -1.03 -8.02
CA ASN A 135 6.06 0.20 -8.10
C ASN A 135 4.86 -0.02 -9.04
N ILE A 136 3.65 0.22 -8.51
CA ILE A 136 2.41 -0.06 -9.25
C ILE A 136 2.04 1.03 -10.26
N GLU A 137 2.64 2.21 -10.14
CA GLU A 137 2.43 3.34 -11.04
C GLU A 137 3.39 3.29 -12.24
N THR A 138 4.70 3.10 -11.98
CA THR A 138 5.72 3.04 -13.03
C THR A 138 5.95 1.63 -13.57
N GLU A 139 5.41 0.61 -12.91
CA GLU A 139 5.64 -0.82 -13.17
C GLU A 139 7.10 -1.27 -12.99
N GLU A 140 7.95 -0.43 -12.45
CA GLU A 140 9.35 -0.76 -12.17
C GLU A 140 9.48 -1.75 -11.02
N ILE A 141 10.44 -2.67 -11.18
CA ILE A 141 10.81 -3.63 -10.15
C ILE A 141 12.15 -3.21 -9.59
N TYR A 142 12.29 -3.28 -8.27
CA TYR A 142 13.55 -3.04 -7.59
C TYR A 142 13.66 -3.93 -6.34
N TYR A 143 14.84 -3.99 -5.78
CA TYR A 143 15.10 -4.75 -4.56
C TYR A 143 15.53 -3.83 -3.42
N ILE A 144 15.22 -4.24 -2.20
CA ILE A 144 15.73 -3.60 -0.99
C ILE A 144 16.43 -4.68 -0.15
N ASP A 145 17.73 -4.51 0.05
CA ASP A 145 18.53 -5.34 0.96
C ASP A 145 18.50 -4.69 2.35
N ALA A 146 17.97 -5.39 3.34
CA ALA A 146 17.82 -4.89 4.70
C ALA A 146 18.49 -5.81 5.73
N GLU A 147 19.08 -5.21 6.77
CA GLU A 147 19.58 -5.99 7.92
C GLU A 147 18.43 -6.48 8.80
N TYR A 148 17.42 -5.64 8.98
CA TYR A 148 16.21 -5.93 9.74
C TYR A 148 14.95 -5.57 8.95
N MET A 149 13.87 -6.26 9.24
CA MET A 149 12.57 -6.03 8.59
C MET A 149 11.47 -5.91 9.66
N VAL A 150 10.66 -4.88 9.51
CA VAL A 150 9.46 -4.64 10.33
C VAL A 150 8.23 -4.76 9.44
N VAL A 151 7.32 -5.67 9.78
CA VAL A 151 6.06 -5.85 9.07
C VAL A 151 4.97 -5.08 9.82
N ALA A 152 4.49 -4.00 9.22
CA ALA A 152 3.49 -3.08 9.76
C ALA A 152 2.31 -2.88 8.78
N THR A 153 1.94 -3.94 8.07
CA THR A 153 0.94 -3.92 6.99
C THR A 153 -0.51 -3.67 7.45
N GLY A 154 -0.74 -3.67 8.76
CA GLY A 154 -2.06 -3.41 9.33
C GLY A 154 -3.05 -4.56 9.13
N ALA A 155 -4.33 -4.22 9.04
CA ALA A 155 -5.43 -5.16 8.89
C ALA A 155 -6.36 -4.75 7.77
N VAL A 156 -7.00 -5.73 7.16
CA VAL A 156 -8.06 -5.54 6.16
C VAL A 156 -9.43 -5.77 6.81
N PRO A 157 -10.49 -5.14 6.31
CA PRO A 157 -11.84 -5.40 6.76
C PRO A 157 -12.23 -6.88 6.56
N PHE A 158 -12.76 -7.49 7.61
CA PHE A 158 -13.30 -8.84 7.57
C PHE A 158 -14.81 -8.78 7.31
N MET A 159 -15.29 -9.51 6.30
CA MET A 159 -16.72 -9.72 6.06
C MET A 159 -17.14 -11.01 6.78
N PRO A 160 -17.99 -10.93 7.81
CA PRO A 160 -18.53 -12.15 8.43
C PRO A 160 -19.46 -12.85 7.45
N THR A 161 -19.44 -14.17 7.46
CA THR A 161 -20.30 -15.00 6.61
C THR A 161 -21.71 -15.03 7.17
N PHE A 162 -22.70 -14.59 6.39
CA PHE A 162 -24.13 -14.67 6.66
C PHE A 162 -24.89 -14.78 5.33
N GLU A 163 -26.19 -15.11 5.40
CA GLU A 163 -27.01 -15.22 4.19
C GLU A 163 -27.05 -13.89 3.42
N ASN A 164 -26.71 -13.91 2.11
CA ASN A 164 -26.63 -12.76 1.21
C ASN A 164 -25.48 -11.77 1.51
N ASP A 165 -24.40 -12.20 2.17
CA ASP A 165 -23.24 -11.37 2.42
C ASP A 165 -22.47 -10.97 1.15
N ASP A 166 -22.71 -11.67 0.03
CA ASP A 166 -22.13 -11.45 -1.29
C ASP A 166 -22.97 -10.55 -2.23
N LEU A 167 -24.14 -10.10 -1.78
CA LEU A 167 -24.97 -9.24 -2.60
C LEU A 167 -24.39 -7.84 -2.80
N PRO A 168 -24.57 -7.24 -4.00
CA PRO A 168 -24.22 -5.85 -4.26
C PRO A 168 -24.90 -4.90 -3.25
N GLY A 169 -24.12 -4.03 -2.64
CA GLY A 169 -24.62 -3.09 -1.62
C GLY A 169 -24.43 -3.56 -0.18
N VAL A 170 -23.97 -4.79 0.03
CA VAL A 170 -23.58 -5.30 1.35
C VAL A 170 -22.09 -4.98 1.58
N TYR A 171 -21.81 -4.11 2.54
CA TYR A 171 -20.45 -3.68 2.85
C TYR A 171 -20.18 -3.67 4.35
N THR A 172 -18.95 -3.92 4.74
CA THR A 172 -18.55 -3.68 6.13
C THR A 172 -18.45 -2.17 6.42
N ALA A 173 -18.66 -1.77 7.66
CA ALA A 173 -18.53 -0.38 8.08
C ALA A 173 -17.17 0.23 7.72
N ALA A 174 -16.09 -0.56 7.83
CA ALA A 174 -14.74 -0.10 7.49
C ALA A 174 -14.57 0.16 5.99
N VAL A 175 -15.20 -0.63 5.12
CA VAL A 175 -15.20 -0.38 3.67
C VAL A 175 -15.94 0.91 3.35
N VAL A 176 -17.14 1.10 3.93
CA VAL A 176 -17.92 2.34 3.73
C VAL A 176 -17.14 3.55 4.24
N GLN A 177 -16.53 3.45 5.41
CA GLN A 177 -15.69 4.52 5.96
C GLN A 177 -14.53 4.88 5.02
N LYS A 178 -13.88 3.89 4.42
CA LYS A 178 -12.80 4.11 3.45
C LYS A 178 -13.32 4.83 2.20
N MET A 179 -14.44 4.39 1.65
CA MET A 179 -15.06 5.00 0.48
C MET A 179 -15.42 6.47 0.72
N MET A 180 -16.01 6.77 1.87
CA MET A 180 -16.44 8.15 2.21
C MET A 180 -15.27 9.07 2.57
N ASN A 181 -14.31 8.59 3.36
CA ASN A 181 -13.31 9.45 3.98
C ASN A 181 -12.00 9.56 3.19
N ASN A 182 -11.68 8.55 2.40
CA ASN A 182 -10.43 8.52 1.63
C ASN A 182 -10.65 8.64 0.13
N GLU A 183 -11.63 7.93 -0.41
CA GLU A 183 -11.86 7.85 -1.85
C GLU A 183 -12.95 8.80 -2.34
N LEU A 184 -13.74 9.38 -1.43
CA LEU A 184 -14.87 10.29 -1.72
C LEU A 184 -15.88 9.70 -2.72
N THR A 185 -16.04 8.39 -2.69
CA THR A 185 -16.96 7.62 -3.54
C THR A 185 -18.08 7.04 -2.70
N LEU A 186 -19.30 7.13 -3.18
CA LEU A 186 -20.50 6.49 -2.63
C LEU A 186 -21.17 5.68 -3.73
#